data_a9f84e54c91b725f0227d56ef415bd5f
#
_entry.id   a9f84e54c91b725f0227d56ef415bd5f
#
_cell.length_a   1.000
_cell.length_b   1.000
_cell.length_c   1.000
_cell.angle_alpha   90.00
_cell.angle_beta   90.00
_cell.angle_gamma   90.00
#
_symmetry.space_group_name_H-M   'P 1'
#
loop_
_entity.id
_entity.type
_entity.pdbx_description
1 polymer ?
#
loop_
_entity_poly.entity_id
_entity_poly.type
_entity_poly.pdbx_seq_one_letter_code
_entity_poly.pdbx_strand_id
1 'polypeptide(L)'
;MKKTILASLSLTLAAASFAQQRISQDSMMKAAAKTEFWEPVPAMVTPGKASSDAPSDAVVLYNGKDLSQWQKEKGGEPGWKIDKDGALTVVKGSGNIATKQGFGDCQLHIEWREPAAIAGSSQSRGNSGIFFMGQYELQVLDSYDNPTYVNGQAGSIYKQYAPLVNASRKPGEWQSYDVIFTAPRFYADGKLQTPAYITVLHNGVLVQNHVEIKGGTTWIGQPKYIPLKDKEPLVLQDHGKDGGNPMSYRNIWIREL
;
A
#
# COMPACT_ATOMS: atom_id res chain seq x y z
N MET A 1 2.47 -60.00 -86.03
CA MET A 1 1.37 -59.57 -85.20
C MET A 1 1.75 -59.73 -83.73
N LYS A 2 2.18 -58.67 -83.05
CA LYS A 2 2.51 -58.66 -81.58
C LYS A 2 1.44 -57.86 -80.91
N LYS A 3 0.67 -58.49 -80.02
CA LYS A 3 -0.32 -57.83 -79.17
C LYS A 3 0.38 -57.32 -77.91
N THR A 4 0.37 -56.02 -77.75
CA THR A 4 0.89 -55.40 -76.57
C THR A 4 -0.25 -55.31 -75.52
N ILE A 5 -0.09 -55.93 -74.35
CA ILE A 5 -1.04 -55.83 -73.23
C ILE A 5 -0.59 -54.68 -72.37
N LEU A 6 -1.44 -53.63 -72.25
CA LEU A 6 -1.28 -52.55 -71.29
C LEU A 6 -1.84 -53.00 -69.95
N ALA A 7 -1.00 -53.12 -68.98
CA ALA A 7 -1.42 -53.29 -67.57
C ALA A 7 -1.63 -51.93 -66.95
N SER A 8 -2.85 -51.60 -66.60
CA SER A 8 -3.18 -50.41 -65.80
C SER A 8 -2.97 -50.65 -64.35
N LEU A 9 -2.01 -49.96 -63.78
CA LEU A 9 -1.72 -49.97 -62.32
C LEU A 9 -2.62 -48.94 -61.65
N SER A 10 -3.68 -49.38 -60.97
CA SER A 10 -4.53 -48.53 -60.14
C SER A 10 -3.86 -48.26 -58.79
N LEU A 11 -3.37 -47.04 -58.61
CA LEU A 11 -2.87 -46.57 -57.31
C LEU A 11 -4.06 -46.17 -56.45
N THR A 12 -4.47 -46.98 -55.52
CA THR A 12 -5.40 -46.59 -54.45
C THR A 12 -4.67 -45.78 -53.38
N LEU A 13 -4.85 -44.46 -53.39
CA LEU A 13 -4.45 -43.58 -52.30
C LEU A 13 -5.39 -43.86 -51.11
N ALA A 14 -4.89 -44.53 -50.09
CA ALA A 14 -5.53 -44.58 -48.77
C ALA A 14 -5.37 -43.20 -48.12
N ALA A 15 -6.40 -42.35 -48.23
CA ALA A 15 -6.50 -41.14 -47.44
C ALA A 15 -6.73 -41.55 -45.99
N ALA A 16 -5.65 -41.53 -45.17
CA ALA A 16 -5.77 -41.62 -43.71
C ALA A 16 -6.49 -40.37 -43.21
N SER A 17 -7.80 -40.46 -43.04
CA SER A 17 -8.60 -39.42 -42.34
C SER A 17 -8.17 -39.43 -40.86
N PHE A 18 -7.34 -38.50 -40.50
CA PHE A 18 -7.22 -38.09 -39.10
C PHE A 18 -8.55 -37.51 -38.69
N ALA A 19 -9.45 -38.32 -38.18
CA ALA A 19 -10.64 -37.87 -37.48
C ALA A 19 -10.17 -37.17 -36.22
N GLN A 20 -9.94 -35.87 -36.31
CA GLN A 20 -9.72 -35.01 -35.16
C GLN A 20 -11.03 -35.05 -34.37
N GLN A 21 -11.00 -35.80 -33.26
CA GLN A 21 -12.17 -36.00 -32.41
C GLN A 21 -12.54 -34.62 -31.84
N ARG A 22 -13.49 -33.94 -32.47
CA ARG A 22 -14.03 -32.67 -31.99
C ARG A 22 -14.68 -32.96 -30.63
N ILE A 23 -14.03 -32.54 -29.54
CA ILE A 23 -14.62 -32.58 -28.21
C ILE A 23 -15.94 -31.83 -28.31
N SER A 24 -17.04 -32.49 -27.93
CA SER A 24 -18.36 -31.85 -27.97
C SER A 24 -18.37 -30.62 -27.04
N GLN A 25 -19.12 -29.59 -27.38
CA GLN A 25 -19.27 -28.40 -26.55
C GLN A 25 -19.71 -28.74 -25.12
N ASP A 26 -20.56 -29.74 -24.98
CA ASP A 26 -21.02 -30.28 -23.68
C ASP A 26 -19.88 -30.86 -22.85
N SER A 27 -18.96 -31.59 -23.47
CA SER A 27 -17.76 -32.12 -22.81
C SER A 27 -16.78 -31.02 -22.40
N MET A 28 -16.64 -29.98 -23.22
CA MET A 28 -15.83 -28.79 -22.87
C MET A 28 -16.45 -28.02 -21.71
N MET A 29 -17.76 -27.81 -21.68
CA MET A 29 -18.46 -27.17 -20.57
C MET A 29 -18.32 -27.95 -19.27
N LYS A 30 -18.48 -29.26 -19.29
CA LYS A 30 -18.27 -30.12 -18.12
C LYS A 30 -16.80 -30.10 -17.63
N ALA A 31 -15.84 -29.99 -18.55
CA ALA A 31 -14.43 -29.87 -18.16
C ALA A 31 -14.14 -28.49 -17.52
N ALA A 32 -14.67 -27.42 -18.09
CA ALA A 32 -14.54 -26.05 -17.56
C ALA A 32 -15.12 -25.94 -16.13
N ALA A 33 -16.30 -26.49 -15.90
CA ALA A 33 -16.98 -26.43 -14.61
C ALA A 33 -16.16 -27.04 -13.44
N LYS A 34 -15.20 -27.91 -13.73
CA LYS A 34 -14.34 -28.53 -12.68
C LYS A 34 -13.41 -27.54 -11.98
N THR A 35 -13.16 -26.38 -12.58
CA THR A 35 -12.29 -25.33 -12.04
C THR A 35 -13.08 -24.09 -11.61
N GLU A 36 -14.40 -24.14 -11.66
CA GLU A 36 -15.28 -23.06 -11.24
C GLU A 36 -15.51 -23.13 -9.72
N PHE A 37 -15.34 -22.00 -9.05
CA PHE A 37 -15.66 -21.83 -7.64
C PHE A 37 -16.81 -20.84 -7.51
N TRP A 38 -17.91 -21.26 -6.89
CA TRP A 38 -19.11 -20.47 -6.72
C TRP A 38 -19.23 -19.85 -5.33
N GLU A 39 -18.39 -20.30 -4.41
CA GLU A 39 -18.34 -19.86 -3.02
C GLU A 39 -16.87 -19.68 -2.56
N PRO A 40 -16.57 -18.72 -1.69
CA PRO A 40 -17.49 -17.69 -1.18
C PRO A 40 -17.78 -16.61 -2.24
N VAL A 41 -19.03 -16.12 -2.26
CA VAL A 41 -19.40 -14.98 -3.12
C VAL A 41 -18.75 -13.71 -2.56
N PRO A 42 -17.97 -12.94 -3.36
CA PRO A 42 -17.36 -11.69 -2.89
C PRO A 42 -18.41 -10.70 -2.41
N ALA A 43 -18.15 -10.05 -1.26
CA ALA A 43 -19.00 -8.99 -0.76
C ALA A 43 -19.06 -7.80 -1.72
N MET A 44 -20.23 -7.17 -1.87
CA MET A 44 -20.36 -5.96 -2.67
C MET A 44 -19.86 -4.75 -1.90
N VAL A 45 -18.90 -4.04 -2.48
CA VAL A 45 -18.37 -2.76 -1.98
C VAL A 45 -18.63 -1.69 -3.02
N THR A 46 -19.25 -0.58 -2.61
CA THR A 46 -19.41 0.57 -3.50
C THR A 46 -18.11 1.36 -3.56
N PRO A 47 -17.47 1.49 -4.72
CA PRO A 47 -16.25 2.29 -4.84
C PRO A 47 -16.56 3.78 -4.66
N GLY A 48 -15.56 4.57 -4.26
CA GLY A 48 -15.64 6.02 -4.28
C GLY A 48 -15.84 6.57 -5.69
N LYS A 49 -16.29 7.82 -5.81
CA LYS A 49 -16.48 8.48 -7.12
C LYS A 49 -15.15 8.81 -7.81
N ALA A 50 -14.15 9.18 -7.03
CA ALA A 50 -12.77 9.33 -7.47
C ALA A 50 -11.90 8.26 -6.78
N SER A 51 -10.71 7.98 -7.32
CA SER A 51 -9.78 7.00 -6.76
C SER A 51 -9.28 7.35 -5.36
N SER A 52 -9.38 8.63 -4.98
CA SER A 52 -9.04 9.13 -3.63
C SER A 52 -10.18 9.06 -2.63
N ASP A 53 -11.42 8.78 -3.07
CA ASP A 53 -12.58 8.73 -2.17
C ASP A 53 -12.66 7.38 -1.46
N ALA A 54 -13.13 7.42 -0.21
CA ALA A 54 -13.31 6.21 0.59
C ALA A 54 -14.37 5.28 -0.02
N PRO A 55 -14.08 3.99 -0.20
CA PRO A 55 -15.11 3.00 -0.52
C PRO A 55 -16.05 2.76 0.66
N SER A 56 -17.19 2.11 0.42
CA SER A 56 -18.28 1.98 1.40
C SER A 56 -17.93 1.17 2.65
N ASP A 57 -16.89 0.34 2.59
CA ASP A 57 -16.39 -0.49 3.69
C ASP A 57 -15.14 0.09 4.37
N ALA A 58 -14.71 1.30 4.00
CA ALA A 58 -13.60 1.97 4.65
C ALA A 58 -14.02 2.75 5.90
N VAL A 59 -13.13 2.80 6.87
CA VAL A 59 -13.19 3.70 8.01
C VAL A 59 -12.58 5.04 7.60
N VAL A 60 -13.38 6.10 7.61
CA VAL A 60 -12.88 7.46 7.36
C VAL A 60 -12.21 7.96 8.64
N LEU A 61 -10.89 8.07 8.61
CA LEU A 61 -10.09 8.51 9.75
C LEU A 61 -10.05 10.04 9.88
N TYR A 62 -10.06 10.76 8.73
CA TYR A 62 -10.12 12.23 8.72
C TYR A 62 -10.74 12.75 7.42
N ASN A 63 -11.73 13.61 7.56
CA ASN A 63 -12.50 14.22 6.46
C ASN A 63 -12.55 15.76 6.50
N GLY A 64 -11.66 16.38 7.26
CA GLY A 64 -11.61 17.85 7.40
C GLY A 64 -12.48 18.44 8.51
N LYS A 65 -13.15 17.62 9.34
CA LYS A 65 -14.15 18.11 10.33
C LYS A 65 -13.70 18.00 11.77
N ASP A 66 -13.23 16.84 12.20
CA ASP A 66 -12.90 16.58 13.60
C ASP A 66 -11.83 15.50 13.75
N LEU A 67 -11.33 15.31 14.95
CA LEU A 67 -10.34 14.33 15.33
C LEU A 67 -10.92 13.17 16.15
N SER A 68 -12.21 12.89 16.00
CA SER A 68 -12.92 11.86 16.80
C SER A 68 -12.30 10.47 16.70
N GLN A 69 -11.64 10.14 15.57
CA GLN A 69 -10.93 8.88 15.35
C GLN A 69 -9.52 8.86 15.95
N TRP A 70 -9.01 10.00 16.44
CA TRP A 70 -7.64 10.18 16.88
C TRP A 70 -7.52 10.46 18.36
N GLN A 71 -6.37 10.14 18.91
CA GLN A 71 -5.92 10.47 20.27
C GLN A 71 -4.41 10.73 20.25
N LYS A 72 -3.85 11.29 21.31
CA LYS A 72 -2.39 11.23 21.48
C LYS A 72 -1.94 9.78 21.56
N GLU A 73 -0.76 9.46 21.06
CA GLU A 73 -0.20 8.11 21.10
C GLU A 73 -0.17 7.52 22.53
N LYS A 74 0.03 8.35 23.54
CA LYS A 74 0.01 7.96 24.97
C LYS A 74 -1.34 8.21 25.65
N GLY A 75 -2.39 8.45 24.86
CA GLY A 75 -3.73 8.77 25.35
C GLY A 75 -3.97 10.27 25.57
N GLY A 76 -5.24 10.66 25.59
CA GLY A 76 -5.71 12.04 25.70
C GLY A 76 -5.98 12.70 24.35
N GLU A 77 -6.48 13.93 24.41
CA GLU A 77 -6.89 14.68 23.21
C GLU A 77 -5.68 15.01 22.30
N PRO A 78 -5.82 14.83 20.97
CA PRO A 78 -4.75 15.16 20.01
C PRO A 78 -4.42 16.65 20.07
N GLY A 79 -3.13 16.98 20.01
CA GLY A 79 -2.65 18.36 20.06
C GLY A 79 -2.52 19.03 18.68
N TRP A 80 -2.87 18.36 17.59
CA TRP A 80 -2.79 18.88 16.23
C TRP A 80 -3.98 19.82 15.95
N LYS A 81 -3.84 20.72 14.98
CA LYS A 81 -4.86 21.71 14.66
C LYS A 81 -5.51 21.41 13.30
N ILE A 82 -6.77 21.81 13.18
CA ILE A 82 -7.47 21.86 11.89
C ILE A 82 -7.36 23.29 11.37
N ASP A 83 -6.73 23.45 10.20
CA ASP A 83 -6.58 24.75 9.55
C ASP A 83 -7.89 25.19 8.86
N LYS A 84 -7.95 26.44 8.41
CA LYS A 84 -9.16 27.03 7.79
C LYS A 84 -9.59 26.32 6.51
N ASP A 85 -8.64 25.68 5.80
CA ASP A 85 -8.89 24.88 4.60
C ASP A 85 -9.25 23.40 4.91
N GLY A 86 -9.43 23.07 6.21
CA GLY A 86 -9.74 21.72 6.66
C GLY A 86 -8.54 20.79 6.70
N ALA A 87 -7.33 21.27 6.52
CA ALA A 87 -6.13 20.45 6.67
C ALA A 87 -5.83 20.17 8.15
N LEU A 88 -5.46 18.93 8.47
CA LEU A 88 -4.96 18.55 9.79
C LEU A 88 -3.46 18.80 9.84
N THR A 89 -3.04 19.79 10.62
CA THR A 89 -1.65 20.25 10.64
C THR A 89 -0.98 19.94 11.97
N VAL A 90 0.22 19.40 11.88
CA VAL A 90 1.10 19.14 13.05
C VAL A 90 1.33 20.44 13.83
N VAL A 91 1.14 20.38 15.14
CA VAL A 91 1.60 21.42 16.06
C VAL A 91 2.89 20.91 16.69
N LYS A 92 4.02 21.52 16.33
CA LYS A 92 5.35 21.07 16.76
C LYS A 92 5.47 20.90 18.28
N GLY A 93 5.88 19.73 18.69
CA GLY A 93 6.08 19.39 20.10
C GLY A 93 4.79 19.01 20.83
N SER A 94 3.66 18.89 20.12
CA SER A 94 2.40 18.39 20.72
C SER A 94 2.36 16.87 20.85
N GLY A 95 3.29 16.18 20.17
CA GLY A 95 3.42 14.73 20.15
C GLY A 95 2.65 14.06 19.02
N ASN A 96 2.95 12.79 18.82
CA ASN A 96 2.30 11.94 17.82
C ASN A 96 0.80 11.78 18.11
N ILE A 97 0.04 11.54 17.04
CA ILE A 97 -1.36 11.13 17.14
C ILE A 97 -1.52 9.70 16.63
N ALA A 98 -2.41 8.95 17.26
CA ALA A 98 -2.70 7.57 16.96
C ALA A 98 -4.19 7.38 16.71
N THR A 99 -4.57 6.45 15.86
CA THR A 99 -5.98 6.04 15.75
C THR A 99 -6.44 5.38 17.04
N LYS A 100 -7.70 5.61 17.44
CA LYS A 100 -8.31 4.92 18.59
C LYS A 100 -8.52 3.44 18.31
N GLN A 101 -8.86 3.11 17.06
CA GLN A 101 -8.95 1.73 16.58
C GLN A 101 -7.59 1.23 16.09
N GLY A 102 -7.28 -0.04 16.38
CA GLY A 102 -6.14 -0.74 15.80
C GLY A 102 -6.48 -1.38 14.45
N PHE A 103 -5.48 -1.51 13.58
CA PHE A 103 -5.58 -2.12 12.25
C PHE A 103 -4.45 -3.13 12.06
N GLY A 104 -4.74 -4.21 11.34
CA GLY A 104 -3.79 -5.20 10.86
C GLY A 104 -3.56 -5.05 9.36
N ASP A 105 -3.89 -6.09 8.58
CA ASP A 105 -3.86 -6.03 7.12
C ASP A 105 -4.83 -4.94 6.64
N CYS A 106 -4.35 -4.03 5.80
CA CYS A 106 -5.16 -2.90 5.41
C CYS A 106 -4.76 -2.28 4.08
N GLN A 107 -5.72 -1.57 3.49
CA GLN A 107 -5.52 -0.58 2.46
C GLN A 107 -5.68 0.81 3.09
N LEU A 108 -4.69 1.68 2.92
CA LEU A 108 -4.70 3.06 3.41
C LEU A 108 -4.62 4.03 2.23
N HIS A 109 -5.46 5.06 2.25
CA HIS A 109 -5.26 6.28 1.48
C HIS A 109 -5.02 7.44 2.43
N ILE A 110 -4.00 8.26 2.15
CA ILE A 110 -3.68 9.45 2.93
C ILE A 110 -3.06 10.50 2.03
N GLU A 111 -3.58 11.74 2.14
CA GLU A 111 -2.97 12.89 1.49
C GLU A 111 -2.20 13.74 2.49
N TRP A 112 -1.03 14.23 2.07
CA TRP A 112 -0.16 15.03 2.91
C TRP A 112 0.48 16.17 2.11
N ARG A 113 0.94 17.20 2.81
CA ARG A 113 1.55 18.38 2.21
C ARG A 113 2.57 18.98 3.16
N GLU A 114 3.74 19.28 2.67
CA GLU A 114 4.69 20.18 3.29
C GLU A 114 4.33 21.65 3.00
N PRO A 115 4.72 22.60 3.85
CA PRO A 115 4.54 24.02 3.55
C PRO A 115 5.30 24.44 2.30
N ALA A 116 4.74 25.40 1.52
CA ALA A 116 5.40 25.92 0.31
C ALA A 116 6.73 26.66 0.61
N ALA A 117 6.87 27.23 1.80
CA ALA A 117 8.12 27.85 2.24
C ALA A 117 9.09 26.77 2.71
N ILE A 118 10.16 26.57 1.97
CA ILE A 118 11.22 25.61 2.30
C ILE A 118 12.02 26.13 3.49
N ALA A 119 12.22 25.28 4.52
CA ALA A 119 13.11 25.56 5.64
C ALA A 119 13.96 24.32 5.94
N GLY A 120 15.26 24.51 6.13
CA GLY A 120 16.20 23.44 6.38
C GLY A 120 16.69 22.72 5.12
N SER A 121 17.35 21.58 5.34
CA SER A 121 17.90 20.72 4.29
C SER A 121 17.84 19.27 4.75
N SER A 122 17.90 18.31 3.84
CA SER A 122 17.89 16.88 4.16
C SER A 122 16.71 16.52 5.08
N GLN A 123 16.94 15.82 6.17
CA GLN A 123 15.92 15.41 7.14
C GLN A 123 15.37 16.57 8.00
N SER A 124 15.99 17.75 7.95
CA SER A 124 15.51 18.95 8.64
C SER A 124 14.51 19.77 7.83
N ARG A 125 14.15 19.35 6.60
CA ARG A 125 13.01 19.92 5.86
C ARG A 125 11.70 19.41 6.45
N GLY A 126 10.55 19.73 5.88
CA GLY A 126 9.26 19.20 6.32
C GLY A 126 9.33 17.68 6.48
N ASN A 127 9.09 17.17 7.69
CA ASN A 127 9.33 15.77 8.05
C ASN A 127 8.22 15.24 8.97
N SER A 128 7.82 14.02 8.71
CA SER A 128 6.87 13.23 9.50
C SER A 128 7.00 11.76 9.13
N GLY A 129 6.19 10.89 9.74
CA GLY A 129 6.12 9.47 9.43
C GLY A 129 4.71 8.93 9.61
N ILE A 130 4.38 7.92 8.84
CA ILE A 130 3.16 7.12 8.96
C ILE A 130 3.58 5.76 9.48
N PHE A 131 3.22 5.44 10.73
CA PHE A 131 3.63 4.20 11.38
C PHE A 131 2.47 3.20 11.37
N PHE A 132 2.59 2.18 10.55
CA PHE A 132 1.68 1.04 10.59
C PHE A 132 1.92 0.24 11.86
N MET A 133 0.83 -0.10 12.55
CA MET A 133 0.87 -0.78 13.85
C MET A 133 1.76 -0.06 14.90
N GLY A 134 1.96 1.25 14.75
CA GLY A 134 2.84 2.04 15.62
C GLY A 134 4.33 1.68 15.54
N GLN A 135 4.75 0.84 14.58
CA GLN A 135 6.10 0.28 14.50
C GLN A 135 6.79 0.47 13.14
N TYR A 136 6.05 0.38 12.04
CA TYR A 136 6.61 0.28 10.70
C TYR A 136 6.40 1.58 9.94
N GLU A 137 7.46 2.36 9.79
CA GLU A 137 7.40 3.72 9.25
C GLU A 137 7.48 3.75 7.72
N LEU A 138 6.45 4.33 7.12
CA LEU A 138 6.49 4.90 5.79
C LEU A 138 6.84 6.39 5.92
N GLN A 139 8.01 6.77 5.38
CA GLN A 139 8.55 8.11 5.50
C GLN A 139 7.72 9.16 4.76
N VAL A 140 7.47 10.29 5.44
CA VAL A 140 6.91 11.52 4.88
C VAL A 140 7.97 12.62 5.01
N LEU A 141 8.47 13.10 3.88
CA LEU A 141 9.52 14.11 3.83
C LEU A 141 9.31 15.04 2.64
N ASP A 142 9.62 16.31 2.80
CA ASP A 142 9.84 17.20 1.65
C ASP A 142 11.07 16.72 0.88
N SER A 143 10.86 15.89 -0.14
CA SER A 143 11.91 15.25 -0.95
C SER A 143 12.08 15.85 -2.34
N TYR A 144 11.32 16.91 -2.68
CA TYR A 144 11.50 17.61 -3.95
C TYR A 144 12.79 18.41 -3.93
N ASP A 145 13.71 18.13 -4.87
CA ASP A 145 15.04 18.76 -4.93
C ASP A 145 15.73 18.84 -3.54
N ASN A 146 15.68 17.77 -2.77
CA ASN A 146 16.20 17.68 -1.42
C ASN A 146 17.21 16.53 -1.28
N PRO A 147 18.49 16.75 -1.47
CA PRO A 147 19.51 15.74 -1.24
C PRO A 147 19.49 15.22 0.21
N THR A 148 19.31 13.91 0.36
CA THR A 148 19.36 13.19 1.64
C THR A 148 19.75 11.73 1.40
N TYR A 149 19.95 10.96 2.46
CA TYR A 149 20.17 9.52 2.29
C TYR A 149 18.91 8.85 1.68
N VAL A 150 19.14 7.99 0.68
CA VAL A 150 18.09 7.49 -0.22
C VAL A 150 17.00 6.69 0.49
N ASN A 151 17.34 5.97 1.57
CA ASN A 151 16.39 5.22 2.39
C ASN A 151 15.75 6.04 3.52
N GLY A 152 15.80 7.36 3.44
CA GLY A 152 15.10 8.33 4.28
C GLY A 152 14.30 9.36 3.48
N GLN A 153 14.16 9.16 2.16
CA GLN A 153 13.30 9.99 1.29
C GLN A 153 11.82 9.65 1.52
N ALA A 154 10.93 10.52 1.04
CA ALA A 154 9.49 10.23 0.99
C ALA A 154 9.23 8.89 0.26
N GLY A 155 8.37 8.05 0.83
CA GLY A 155 8.08 6.71 0.29
C GLY A 155 9.10 5.62 0.67
N SER A 156 10.14 5.95 1.45
CA SER A 156 11.02 4.93 2.05
C SER A 156 10.30 4.13 3.13
N ILE A 157 10.62 2.86 3.26
CA ILE A 157 10.51 2.18 4.55
C ILE A 157 11.74 2.61 5.33
N TYR A 158 11.55 3.53 6.27
CA TYR A 158 12.61 4.35 6.84
C TYR A 158 13.81 3.54 7.30
N LYS A 159 14.99 3.88 6.74
CA LYS A 159 16.30 3.21 6.91
C LYS A 159 16.37 1.74 6.53
N GLN A 160 15.30 1.18 5.94
CA GLN A 160 15.29 -0.20 5.45
C GLN A 160 15.36 -0.27 3.93
N TYR A 161 14.49 0.47 3.23
CA TYR A 161 14.42 0.49 1.76
C TYR A 161 14.22 1.90 1.23
N ALA A 162 14.97 2.24 0.21
CA ALA A 162 14.71 3.43 -0.59
C ALA A 162 13.45 3.24 -1.46
N PRO A 163 12.74 4.32 -1.84
CA PRO A 163 11.72 4.23 -2.87
C PRO A 163 12.36 3.90 -4.22
N LEU A 164 11.61 3.20 -5.09
CA LEU A 164 12.06 2.87 -6.45
C LEU A 164 12.38 4.12 -7.28
N VAL A 165 11.62 5.19 -7.07
CA VAL A 165 11.79 6.51 -7.69
C VAL A 165 11.34 7.59 -6.72
N ASN A 166 11.83 8.83 -6.89
CA ASN A 166 11.29 10.00 -6.20
C ASN A 166 10.12 10.57 -6.99
N ALA A 167 8.88 10.34 -6.48
CA ALA A 167 7.64 10.81 -7.08
C ALA A 167 7.09 12.08 -6.40
N SER A 168 7.91 12.81 -5.63
CA SER A 168 7.50 14.00 -4.88
C SER A 168 7.10 15.14 -5.79
N ARG A 169 6.01 15.84 -5.43
CA ARG A 169 5.61 17.11 -6.00
C ARG A 169 6.35 18.25 -5.31
N LYS A 170 6.22 19.48 -5.85
CA LYS A 170 6.83 20.67 -5.24
C LYS A 170 6.24 20.98 -3.87
N PRO A 171 7.02 21.57 -2.95
CA PRO A 171 6.52 22.04 -1.67
C PRO A 171 5.28 22.90 -1.80
N GLY A 172 4.30 22.64 -0.94
CA GLY A 172 2.98 23.28 -0.95
C GLY A 172 1.92 22.56 -1.77
N GLU A 173 2.28 21.59 -2.62
CA GLU A 173 1.33 20.76 -3.35
C GLU A 173 0.91 19.54 -2.51
N TRP A 174 -0.36 19.15 -2.64
CA TRP A 174 -0.84 17.92 -2.02
C TRP A 174 -0.27 16.69 -2.72
N GLN A 175 0.19 15.76 -1.92
CA GLN A 175 0.71 14.46 -2.31
C GLN A 175 -0.15 13.35 -1.72
N SER A 176 -0.16 12.18 -2.32
CA SER A 176 -0.92 11.04 -1.83
C SER A 176 -0.05 9.81 -1.67
N TYR A 177 -0.35 9.02 -0.65
CA TYR A 177 0.03 7.62 -0.58
C TYR A 177 -1.20 6.74 -0.67
N ASP A 178 -1.13 5.74 -1.54
CA ASP A 178 -2.02 4.59 -1.58
C ASP A 178 -1.20 3.36 -1.18
N VAL A 179 -1.59 2.73 -0.09
CA VAL A 179 -0.78 1.70 0.56
C VAL A 179 -1.58 0.42 0.75
N ILE A 180 -0.96 -0.72 0.42
CA ILE A 180 -1.41 -2.05 0.85
C ILE A 180 -0.40 -2.54 1.87
N PHE A 181 -0.86 -2.80 3.08
CA PHE A 181 -0.04 -3.30 4.18
C PHE A 181 -0.54 -4.67 4.63
N THR A 182 0.38 -5.62 4.75
CA THR A 182 0.15 -6.93 5.37
C THR A 182 0.91 -6.96 6.69
N ALA A 183 0.19 -7.13 7.78
CA ALA A 183 0.74 -7.16 9.12
C ALA A 183 1.58 -8.42 9.37
N PRO A 184 2.58 -8.37 10.25
CA PRO A 184 3.33 -9.56 10.62
C PRO A 184 2.45 -10.51 11.43
N ARG A 185 2.81 -11.78 11.43
CA ARG A 185 2.17 -12.80 12.29
C ARG A 185 3.20 -13.36 13.25
N PHE A 186 2.76 -13.67 14.45
CA PHE A 186 3.59 -14.23 15.51
C PHE A 186 3.00 -15.54 16.01
N TYR A 187 3.87 -16.48 16.36
CA TYR A 187 3.47 -17.65 17.13
C TYR A 187 3.11 -17.27 18.57
N ALA A 188 2.42 -18.16 19.26
CA ALA A 188 2.04 -17.94 20.67
C ALA A 188 3.25 -17.73 21.61
N ASP A 189 4.43 -18.22 21.24
CA ASP A 189 5.69 -18.00 21.98
C ASP A 189 6.36 -16.64 21.65
N GLY A 190 5.73 -15.81 20.81
CA GLY A 190 6.21 -14.50 20.39
C GLY A 190 7.22 -14.51 19.26
N LYS A 191 7.60 -15.66 18.72
CA LYS A 191 8.47 -15.73 17.55
C LYS A 191 7.74 -15.27 16.29
N LEU A 192 8.46 -14.60 15.40
CA LEU A 192 7.94 -14.21 14.11
C LEU A 192 7.55 -15.46 13.29
N GLN A 193 6.32 -15.49 12.81
CA GLN A 193 5.80 -16.52 11.91
C GLN A 193 5.92 -16.07 10.45
N THR A 194 5.41 -14.85 10.17
CA THR A 194 5.52 -14.20 8.86
C THR A 194 5.85 -12.73 9.05
N PRO A 195 6.77 -12.17 8.24
CA PRO A 195 7.09 -10.74 8.29
C PRO A 195 5.94 -9.89 7.77
N ALA A 196 6.00 -8.58 8.00
CA ALA A 196 5.13 -7.61 7.38
C ALA A 196 5.57 -7.32 5.94
N TYR A 197 4.58 -7.00 5.08
CA TYR A 197 4.83 -6.58 3.69
C TYR A 197 4.11 -5.27 3.40
N ILE A 198 4.68 -4.48 2.48
CA ILE A 198 4.09 -3.21 2.08
C ILE A 198 4.26 -2.96 0.58
N THR A 199 3.19 -2.44 -0.03
CA THR A 199 3.18 -1.87 -1.38
C THR A 199 2.73 -0.44 -1.27
N VAL A 200 3.44 0.49 -1.91
CA VAL A 200 3.15 1.93 -1.84
C VAL A 200 3.13 2.55 -3.22
N LEU A 201 2.06 3.27 -3.52
CA LEU A 201 2.03 4.22 -4.62
C LEU A 201 2.12 5.64 -4.03
N HIS A 202 3.06 6.43 -4.53
CA HIS A 202 3.23 7.85 -4.21
C HIS A 202 2.78 8.68 -5.42
N ASN A 203 1.73 9.48 -5.26
CA ASN A 203 1.12 10.24 -6.37
C ASN A 203 0.75 9.35 -7.57
N GLY A 204 0.28 8.12 -7.32
CA GLY A 204 -0.04 7.13 -8.35
C GLY A 204 1.16 6.39 -8.93
N VAL A 205 2.39 6.70 -8.52
CA VAL A 205 3.62 6.03 -8.99
C VAL A 205 4.06 4.97 -7.97
N LEU A 206 4.31 3.75 -8.43
CA LEU A 206 4.77 2.66 -7.57
C LEU A 206 6.18 2.96 -7.02
N VAL A 207 6.30 3.08 -5.70
CA VAL A 207 7.57 3.37 -5.02
C VAL A 207 8.04 2.23 -4.11
N GLN A 208 7.13 1.37 -3.64
CA GLN A 208 7.46 0.11 -2.94
C GLN A 208 6.59 -1.00 -3.52
N ASN A 209 7.18 -2.13 -3.93
CA ASN A 209 6.47 -3.23 -4.56
C ASN A 209 6.57 -4.49 -3.70
N HIS A 210 5.59 -4.70 -2.83
CA HIS A 210 5.49 -5.88 -1.96
C HIS A 210 6.82 -6.18 -1.23
N VAL A 211 7.42 -5.15 -0.63
CA VAL A 211 8.69 -5.31 0.07
C VAL A 211 8.46 -5.90 1.47
N GLU A 212 9.31 -6.82 1.85
CA GLU A 212 9.35 -7.37 3.21
C GLU A 212 9.96 -6.35 4.18
N ILE A 213 9.22 -5.99 5.23
CA ILE A 213 9.71 -5.11 6.28
C ILE A 213 10.60 -5.93 7.22
N LYS A 214 11.78 -5.42 7.55
CA LYS A 214 12.78 -6.15 8.36
C LYS A 214 12.53 -6.09 9.87
N GLY A 215 11.51 -5.35 10.30
CA GLY A 215 11.16 -5.13 11.71
C GLY A 215 10.78 -3.69 12.01
N GLY A 216 10.53 -3.38 13.28
CA GLY A 216 10.18 -2.04 13.73
C GLY A 216 11.23 -1.00 13.34
N THR A 217 10.76 0.20 12.98
CA THR A 217 11.63 1.32 12.60
C THR A 217 12.53 1.74 13.74
N THR A 218 13.79 1.96 13.44
CA THR A 218 14.76 2.50 14.39
C THR A 218 15.68 3.51 13.71
N TRP A 219 15.99 4.59 14.43
CA TRP A 219 16.97 5.57 13.97
C TRP A 219 18.41 5.04 14.05
N ILE A 220 18.71 4.28 15.13
CA ILE A 220 20.04 3.71 15.36
C ILE A 220 19.92 2.19 15.54
N GLY A 221 20.79 1.45 14.86
CA GLY A 221 20.87 0.00 14.94
C GLY A 221 20.07 -0.70 13.83
N GLN A 222 19.87 -2.00 14.00
CA GLN A 222 19.14 -2.84 13.04
C GLN A 222 17.69 -3.01 13.46
N PRO A 223 16.75 -2.98 12.49
CA PRO A 223 15.35 -3.24 12.79
C PRO A 223 15.16 -4.64 13.36
N LYS A 224 14.22 -4.78 14.29
CA LYS A 224 13.86 -6.06 14.90
C LYS A 224 12.34 -6.15 15.02
N TYR A 225 11.82 -7.35 14.86
CA TYR A 225 10.43 -7.62 15.20
C TYR A 225 10.28 -7.77 16.71
N ILE A 226 9.22 -7.18 17.23
CA ILE A 226 8.72 -7.41 18.59
C ILE A 226 7.30 -7.96 18.46
N PRO A 227 6.86 -8.90 19.30
CA PRO A 227 5.49 -9.40 19.26
C PRO A 227 4.48 -8.26 19.41
N LEU A 228 3.49 -8.24 18.55
CA LEU A 228 2.39 -7.29 18.56
C LEU A 228 1.07 -8.07 18.59
N LYS A 229 -0.03 -7.40 18.94
CA LYS A 229 -1.37 -7.93 18.73
C LYS A 229 -1.67 -7.92 17.22
N ASP A 230 -2.71 -8.64 16.83
CA ASP A 230 -3.14 -8.72 15.41
C ASP A 230 -3.50 -7.35 14.83
N LYS A 231 -3.92 -6.41 15.67
CA LYS A 231 -4.28 -5.03 15.31
C LYS A 231 -3.68 -4.06 16.32
N GLU A 232 -2.98 -3.06 15.81
CA GLU A 232 -2.42 -1.95 16.59
C GLU A 232 -2.70 -0.61 15.87
N PRO A 233 -2.63 0.53 16.56
CA PRO A 233 -2.95 1.83 15.97
C PRO A 233 -2.07 2.20 14.78
N LEU A 234 -2.66 2.94 13.82
CA LEU A 234 -1.91 3.76 12.87
C LEU A 234 -1.48 5.03 13.58
N VAL A 235 -0.19 5.41 13.46
CA VAL A 235 0.36 6.60 14.12
C VAL A 235 0.89 7.57 13.10
N LEU A 236 0.59 8.87 13.28
CA LEU A 236 1.18 9.97 12.53
C LEU A 236 2.15 10.73 13.43
N GLN A 237 3.34 11.00 12.90
CA GLN A 237 4.45 11.55 13.68
C GLN A 237 4.45 13.08 13.71
N ASP A 238 4.62 13.62 14.92
CA ASP A 238 5.18 14.95 15.14
C ASP A 238 6.71 14.80 15.28
N HIS A 239 7.46 15.19 14.25
CA HIS A 239 8.93 15.12 14.29
C HIS A 239 9.58 16.09 15.30
N GLY A 240 8.76 16.79 16.08
CA GLY A 240 9.19 17.67 17.15
C GLY A 240 9.81 18.98 16.67
N LYS A 241 10.58 19.62 17.57
CA LYS A 241 11.12 20.96 17.31
C LYS A 241 12.19 20.97 16.23
N ASP A 242 12.88 19.86 16.01
CA ASP A 242 14.00 19.73 15.06
C ASP A 242 13.56 19.33 13.64
N GLY A 243 12.32 18.88 13.48
CA GLY A 243 11.75 18.54 12.18
C GLY A 243 11.21 19.76 11.44
N GLY A 244 11.93 20.33 10.53
CA GLY A 244 11.54 21.37 9.56
C GLY A 244 10.21 22.10 9.77
N ASN A 245 9.50 22.40 8.71
CA ASN A 245 8.15 22.94 8.76
C ASN A 245 7.11 21.85 9.05
N PRO A 246 6.02 22.17 9.79
CA PRO A 246 5.01 21.18 10.13
C PRO A 246 4.26 20.69 8.88
N MET A 247 4.07 19.38 8.82
CA MET A 247 3.31 18.71 7.77
C MET A 247 1.81 18.88 7.98
N SER A 248 1.05 18.85 6.89
CA SER A 248 -0.41 18.86 6.91
C SER A 248 -0.95 17.61 6.24
N TYR A 249 -2.11 17.15 6.69
CA TYR A 249 -2.78 15.95 6.21
C TYR A 249 -4.24 16.22 5.88
N ARG A 250 -4.82 15.45 4.97
CA ARG A 250 -6.25 15.45 4.66
C ARG A 250 -6.67 14.12 4.05
N ASN A 251 -7.95 13.89 3.88
CA ASN A 251 -8.53 12.75 3.17
C ASN A 251 -7.85 11.43 3.58
N ILE A 252 -8.03 11.06 4.85
CA ILE A 252 -7.42 9.84 5.41
C ILE A 252 -8.52 8.80 5.60
N TRP A 253 -8.41 7.67 4.92
CA TRP A 253 -9.27 6.53 5.15
C TRP A 253 -8.48 5.22 5.09
N ILE A 254 -8.99 4.23 5.81
CA ILE A 254 -8.40 2.90 5.91
C ILE A 254 -9.48 1.84 5.74
N ARG A 255 -9.15 0.77 5.06
CA ARG A 255 -10.00 -0.38 4.84
C ARG A 255 -9.26 -1.63 5.31
N GLU A 256 -9.90 -2.44 6.15
CA GLU A 256 -9.36 -3.73 6.57
C GLU A 256 -9.46 -4.77 5.44
N LEU A 257 -8.47 -5.68 5.36
CA LEU A 257 -8.36 -6.72 4.35
C LEU A 257 -8.52 -8.11 4.95
#